data_100197f5bd4843495d647c5cd34e32ce
#
_entry.id   100197f5bd4843495d647c5cd34e32ce
#
_cell.length_a   1.000
_cell.length_b   1.000
_cell.length_c   1.000
_cell.angle_alpha   90.00
_cell.angle_beta   90.00
_cell.angle_gamma   90.00
#
_symmetry.space_group_name_H-M   'P 1'
#
loop_
_entity.id
_entity.type
_entity.pdbx_description
1 polymer ?
#
loop_
_entity_poly.entity_id
_entity_poly.type
_entity_poly.pdbx_seq_one_letter_code
_entity_poly.pdbx_strand_id
1 'polypeptide(L)'
;MISNQPPHFAIIGAGTAGLATAILLARQNIQVSILEKASELEPVGAGLLLQPSGLAVFEHLGLLDEVLRLGAKVTGLKGQLPSGNLLVNSHYQQAHPDFYGVGIHRATLCHVLENKCREYSELITWQMNTDIQTLEETSDQVRVLGTKDGESFDQAFDAVIIANGARSLLRPKEWVKVDQAYPWGAKWTIVPECLELDTEILHQFHDRSKMMMGILPTGTVPHEPKQRL
;
A
#
# COMPACT_ATOMS: atom_id res chain seq x y z
N MET A 1 0.33 -17.76 -34.43
CA MET A 1 -0.70 -16.73 -34.72
C MET A 1 -0.71 -15.83 -33.50
N ILE A 2 -0.38 -14.55 -33.64
CA ILE A 2 -0.45 -13.59 -32.53
C ILE A 2 -1.94 -13.38 -32.26
N SER A 3 -2.38 -13.70 -31.05
CA SER A 3 -3.76 -13.42 -30.61
C SER A 3 -4.05 -11.93 -30.80
N ASN A 4 -5.15 -11.60 -31.46
CA ASN A 4 -5.59 -10.22 -31.71
C ASN A 4 -6.35 -9.63 -30.50
N GLN A 5 -6.40 -10.37 -29.38
CA GLN A 5 -6.99 -9.92 -28.14
C GLN A 5 -5.94 -9.21 -27.28
N PRO A 6 -6.33 -8.14 -26.55
CA PRO A 6 -5.43 -7.51 -25.62
C PRO A 6 -4.98 -8.52 -24.54
N PRO A 7 -3.74 -8.44 -24.06
CA PRO A 7 -3.25 -9.34 -23.04
C PRO A 7 -4.07 -9.21 -21.77
N HIS A 8 -4.29 -10.33 -21.09
CA HIS A 8 -5.06 -10.41 -19.86
C HIS A 8 -4.18 -10.84 -18.70
N PHE A 9 -3.97 -9.95 -17.73
CA PHE A 9 -3.10 -10.17 -16.58
C PHE A 9 -3.92 -10.39 -15.31
N ALA A 10 -3.44 -11.28 -14.44
CA ALA A 10 -3.95 -11.38 -13.07
C ALA A 10 -3.05 -10.62 -12.10
N ILE A 11 -3.66 -9.95 -11.13
CA ILE A 11 -3.01 -9.38 -9.97
C ILE A 11 -3.57 -10.05 -8.73
N ILE A 12 -2.72 -10.77 -8.00
CA ILE A 12 -3.11 -11.44 -6.77
C ILE A 12 -2.87 -10.50 -5.60
N GLY A 13 -3.95 -10.01 -5.00
CA GLY A 13 -3.97 -9.07 -3.88
C GLY A 13 -4.32 -7.64 -4.28
N ALA A 14 -5.33 -7.08 -3.63
CA ALA A 14 -5.82 -5.72 -3.80
C ALA A 14 -5.24 -4.72 -2.79
N GLY A 15 -4.00 -4.94 -2.34
CA GLY A 15 -3.25 -3.97 -1.56
C GLY A 15 -2.73 -2.81 -2.41
N THR A 16 -2.03 -1.85 -1.78
CA THR A 16 -1.51 -0.64 -2.46
C THR A 16 -0.67 -0.97 -3.69
N ALA A 17 0.16 -2.01 -3.63
CA ALA A 17 0.99 -2.44 -4.76
C ALA A 17 0.14 -3.02 -5.91
N GLY A 18 -0.84 -3.87 -5.59
CA GLY A 18 -1.73 -4.47 -6.58
C GLY A 18 -2.58 -3.43 -7.28
N LEU A 19 -3.21 -2.53 -6.51
CA LEU A 19 -4.05 -1.46 -7.06
C LEU A 19 -3.26 -0.49 -7.94
N ALA A 20 -2.08 -0.05 -7.49
CA ALA A 20 -1.21 0.82 -8.29
C ALA A 20 -0.79 0.15 -9.60
N THR A 21 -0.44 -1.14 -9.55
CA THR A 21 -0.07 -1.92 -10.74
C THR A 21 -1.27 -2.07 -11.69
N ALA A 22 -2.47 -2.33 -11.17
CA ALA A 22 -3.68 -2.43 -11.98
C ALA A 22 -3.94 -1.15 -12.79
N ILE A 23 -3.81 0.02 -12.14
CA ILE A 23 -3.96 1.32 -12.81
C ILE A 23 -2.94 1.48 -13.94
N LEU A 24 -1.66 1.13 -13.68
CA LEU A 24 -0.59 1.26 -14.67
C LEU A 24 -0.80 0.36 -15.89
N LEU A 25 -1.25 -0.88 -15.67
CA LEU A 25 -1.56 -1.82 -16.75
C LEU A 25 -2.78 -1.37 -17.55
N ALA A 26 -3.85 -0.93 -16.88
CA ALA A 26 -5.04 -0.42 -17.55
C ALA A 26 -4.75 0.79 -18.45
N ARG A 27 -3.83 1.68 -18.03
CA ARG A 27 -3.35 2.79 -18.87
C ARG A 27 -2.62 2.33 -20.15
N GLN A 28 -2.10 1.11 -20.15
CA GLN A 28 -1.49 0.49 -21.34
C GLN A 28 -2.49 -0.35 -22.13
N ASN A 29 -3.79 -0.21 -21.85
CA ASN A 29 -4.86 -0.98 -22.47
C ASN A 29 -4.72 -2.50 -22.28
N ILE A 30 -4.18 -2.92 -21.13
CA ILE A 30 -4.06 -4.31 -20.72
C ILE A 30 -5.26 -4.66 -19.85
N GLN A 31 -5.93 -5.78 -20.15
CA GLN A 31 -6.99 -6.31 -19.30
C GLN A 31 -6.41 -6.86 -17.99
N VAL A 32 -7.05 -6.56 -16.88
CA VAL A 32 -6.59 -6.94 -15.54
C VAL A 32 -7.69 -7.60 -14.75
N SER A 33 -7.42 -8.76 -14.16
CA SER A 33 -8.24 -9.35 -13.10
C SER A 33 -7.54 -9.17 -11.77
N ILE A 34 -8.15 -8.44 -10.84
CA ILE A 34 -7.69 -8.34 -9.45
C ILE A 34 -8.34 -9.49 -8.67
N LEU A 35 -7.50 -10.39 -8.15
CA LEU A 35 -7.90 -11.57 -7.37
C LEU A 35 -7.62 -11.27 -5.89
N GLU A 36 -8.65 -11.04 -5.08
CA GLU A 36 -8.51 -10.67 -3.67
C GLU A 36 -9.26 -11.69 -2.79
N LYS A 37 -8.56 -12.17 -1.76
CA LYS A 37 -9.12 -13.18 -0.83
C LYS A 37 -10.19 -12.64 0.10
N ALA A 38 -10.11 -11.33 0.43
CA ALA A 38 -11.13 -10.70 1.25
C ALA A 38 -12.44 -10.52 0.48
N SER A 39 -13.57 -10.54 1.19
CA SER A 39 -14.88 -10.23 0.62
C SER A 39 -15.03 -8.76 0.27
N GLU A 40 -14.36 -7.89 1.06
CA GLU A 40 -14.38 -6.44 0.92
C GLU A 40 -12.99 -5.89 1.23
N LEU A 41 -12.67 -4.74 0.64
CA LEU A 41 -11.46 -4.01 0.99
C LEU A 41 -11.69 -3.27 2.30
N GLU A 42 -11.40 -3.94 3.41
CA GLU A 42 -11.54 -3.33 4.72
C GLU A 42 -10.47 -2.27 4.97
N PRO A 43 -10.84 -1.14 5.57
CA PRO A 43 -9.91 -0.10 5.96
C PRO A 43 -9.09 -0.51 7.20
N VAL A 44 -8.24 -1.53 7.07
CA VAL A 44 -7.41 -2.00 8.19
C VAL A 44 -6.04 -1.35 8.16
N GLY A 45 -5.63 -0.81 9.29
CA GLY A 45 -4.26 -0.38 9.51
C GLY A 45 -4.11 0.99 10.13
N ALA A 46 -2.89 1.30 10.52
CA ALA A 46 -2.45 2.58 11.02
C ALA A 46 -2.13 3.58 9.90
N GLY A 47 -1.72 4.77 10.27
CA GLY A 47 -1.06 5.70 9.38
C GLY A 47 0.26 5.13 8.84
N LEU A 48 0.64 5.60 7.68
CA LEU A 48 1.95 5.36 7.08
C LEU A 48 2.54 6.67 6.55
N LEU A 49 3.85 6.73 6.46
CA LEU A 49 4.57 7.87 5.91
C LEU A 49 5.02 7.56 4.50
N LEU A 50 4.39 8.20 3.51
CA LEU A 50 4.88 8.17 2.14
C LEU A 50 6.15 9.01 2.04
N GLN A 51 7.22 8.37 1.59
CA GLN A 51 8.49 9.01 1.29
C GLN A 51 8.45 9.65 -0.11
N PRO A 52 9.40 10.54 -0.46
CA PRO A 52 9.43 11.18 -1.79
C PRO A 52 9.34 10.19 -2.95
N SER A 53 9.98 9.02 -2.84
CA SER A 53 9.87 7.95 -3.86
C SER A 53 8.45 7.40 -4.02
N GLY A 54 7.71 7.27 -2.91
CA GLY A 54 6.30 6.88 -2.93
C GLY A 54 5.43 7.98 -3.54
N LEU A 55 5.69 9.24 -3.21
CA LEU A 55 4.96 10.39 -3.78
C LEU A 55 5.15 10.48 -5.29
N ALA A 56 6.34 10.21 -5.81
CA ALA A 56 6.60 10.16 -7.25
C ALA A 56 5.75 9.10 -7.97
N VAL A 57 5.47 7.97 -7.32
CA VAL A 57 4.54 6.97 -7.86
C VAL A 57 3.12 7.55 -7.95
N PHE A 58 2.64 8.23 -6.90
CA PHE A 58 1.31 8.85 -6.92
C PHE A 58 1.21 10.01 -7.92
N GLU A 59 2.28 10.76 -8.11
CA GLU A 59 2.37 11.75 -9.18
C GLU A 59 2.24 11.08 -10.55
N HIS A 60 2.98 10.00 -10.80
CA HIS A 60 2.88 9.24 -12.04
C HIS A 60 1.49 8.62 -12.24
N LEU A 61 0.81 8.23 -11.18
CA LEU A 61 -0.58 7.77 -11.20
C LEU A 61 -1.59 8.91 -11.37
N GLY A 62 -1.18 10.18 -11.35
CA GLY A 62 -2.08 11.34 -11.37
C GLY A 62 -2.98 11.44 -10.14
N LEU A 63 -2.48 10.96 -8.99
CA LEU A 63 -3.19 10.88 -7.71
C LEU A 63 -2.52 11.70 -6.61
N LEU A 64 -1.42 12.42 -6.93
CA LEU A 64 -0.66 13.16 -5.93
C LEU A 64 -1.51 14.23 -5.25
N ASP A 65 -2.28 15.02 -6.01
CA ASP A 65 -3.13 16.08 -5.46
C ASP A 65 -4.16 15.54 -4.46
N GLU A 66 -4.75 14.37 -4.77
CA GLU A 66 -5.71 13.72 -3.89
C GLU A 66 -5.04 13.22 -2.60
N VAL A 67 -3.85 12.63 -2.72
CA VAL A 67 -3.05 12.19 -1.58
C VAL A 67 -2.64 13.38 -0.69
N LEU A 68 -2.26 14.51 -1.29
CA LEU A 68 -1.91 15.73 -0.56
C LEU A 68 -3.13 16.36 0.13
N ARG A 69 -4.30 16.29 -0.49
CA ARG A 69 -5.55 16.80 0.05
C ARG A 69 -6.02 16.02 1.29
N LEU A 70 -5.79 14.71 1.30
CA LEU A 70 -6.28 13.79 2.34
C LEU A 70 -5.22 13.49 3.41
N GLY A 71 -3.95 13.58 3.07
CA GLY A 71 -2.84 13.35 3.97
C GLY A 71 -2.38 14.59 4.71
N ALA A 72 -1.37 14.43 5.54
CA ALA A 72 -0.67 15.50 6.24
C ALA A 72 0.76 15.60 5.72
N LYS A 73 1.17 16.80 5.30
CA LYS A 73 2.56 17.05 4.88
C LYS A 73 3.50 16.87 6.08
N VAL A 74 4.58 16.13 5.88
CA VAL A 74 5.62 15.91 6.88
C VAL A 74 6.95 16.40 6.34
N THR A 75 7.54 17.38 7.01
CA THR A 75 8.78 18.01 6.58
C THR A 75 10.02 17.39 7.22
N GLY A 76 9.83 16.61 8.31
CA GLY A 76 10.97 16.02 9.01
C GLY A 76 10.58 15.03 10.09
N LEU A 77 11.61 14.58 10.79
CA LEU A 77 11.53 13.67 11.90
C LEU A 77 12.30 14.22 13.10
N LYS A 78 11.68 14.22 14.28
CA LYS A 78 12.30 14.63 15.54
C LYS A 78 12.20 13.50 16.55
N GLY A 79 13.34 12.93 16.92
CA GLY A 79 13.45 11.91 17.95
C GLY A 79 14.02 12.45 19.24
N GLN A 80 13.42 12.13 20.38
CA GLN A 80 13.80 12.64 21.69
C GLN A 80 13.95 11.50 22.70
N LEU A 81 14.90 11.69 23.64
CA LEU A 81 15.03 10.87 24.82
C LEU A 81 14.11 11.39 25.94
N PRO A 82 13.83 10.60 27.01
CA PRO A 82 13.04 11.06 28.15
C PRO A 82 13.64 12.27 28.87
N SER A 83 14.94 12.48 28.74
CA SER A 83 15.65 13.69 29.25
C SER A 83 15.34 14.96 28.46
N GLY A 84 14.60 14.88 27.34
CA GLY A 84 14.39 15.99 26.42
C GLY A 84 15.53 16.18 25.39
N ASN A 85 16.64 15.46 25.53
CA ASN A 85 17.74 15.54 24.58
C ASN A 85 17.33 14.98 23.21
N LEU A 86 17.71 15.67 22.14
CA LEU A 86 17.49 15.22 20.78
C LEU A 86 18.40 14.03 20.46
N LEU A 87 17.81 12.95 19.97
CA LEU A 87 18.49 11.81 19.40
C LEU A 87 18.65 11.94 17.89
N VAL A 88 17.62 12.46 17.23
CA VAL A 88 17.59 12.73 15.79
C VAL A 88 16.77 13.98 15.52
N ASN A 89 17.24 14.80 14.59
CA ASN A 89 16.51 15.92 14.02
C ASN A 89 16.88 16.00 12.54
N SER A 90 16.01 15.47 11.69
CA SER A 90 16.27 15.32 10.27
C SER A 90 15.12 15.94 9.50
N HIS A 91 15.44 16.67 8.44
CA HIS A 91 14.47 17.27 7.54
C HIS A 91 14.71 16.82 6.11
N TYR A 92 13.64 16.59 5.36
CA TYR A 92 13.72 16.19 3.95
C TYR A 92 14.51 17.18 3.10
N GLN A 93 14.37 18.46 3.40
CA GLN A 93 15.07 19.54 2.70
C GLN A 93 16.60 19.48 2.82
N GLN A 94 17.15 18.73 3.77
CA GLN A 94 18.58 18.46 3.84
C GLN A 94 19.08 17.59 2.67
N ALA A 95 18.19 16.77 2.10
CA ALA A 95 18.50 15.95 0.93
C ALA A 95 18.16 16.66 -0.39
N HIS A 96 17.02 17.36 -0.45
CA HIS A 96 16.60 18.15 -1.60
C HIS A 96 15.57 19.21 -1.17
N PRO A 97 15.63 20.46 -1.67
CA PRO A 97 14.74 21.55 -1.26
C PRO A 97 13.24 21.24 -1.38
N ASP A 98 12.87 20.47 -2.40
CA ASP A 98 11.47 20.13 -2.71
C ASP A 98 10.99 18.82 -2.04
N PHE A 99 11.86 18.13 -1.30
CA PHE A 99 11.49 16.87 -0.67
C PHE A 99 10.66 17.08 0.59
N TYR A 100 9.64 16.28 0.74
CA TYR A 100 8.79 16.13 1.91
C TYR A 100 8.20 14.72 1.93
N GLY A 101 7.64 14.32 3.04
CA GLY A 101 6.81 13.13 3.16
C GLY A 101 5.34 13.50 3.28
N VAL A 102 4.47 12.51 3.20
CA VAL A 102 3.05 12.65 3.51
C VAL A 102 2.63 11.52 4.43
N GLY A 103 2.23 11.88 5.64
CA GLY A 103 1.55 10.95 6.52
C GLY A 103 0.11 10.78 6.05
N ILE A 104 -0.35 9.54 5.91
CA ILE A 104 -1.69 9.25 5.44
C ILE A 104 -2.23 7.99 6.10
N HIS A 105 -3.49 7.96 6.41
CA HIS A 105 -4.15 6.76 6.88
C HIS A 105 -4.16 5.69 5.78
N ARG A 106 -3.79 4.45 6.11
CA ARG A 106 -3.70 3.37 5.11
C ARG A 106 -5.02 3.14 4.37
N ALA A 107 -6.14 3.19 5.08
CA ALA A 107 -7.45 3.04 4.46
C ALA A 107 -7.74 4.15 3.44
N THR A 108 -7.38 5.39 3.77
CA THR A 108 -7.51 6.54 2.87
C THR A 108 -6.70 6.32 1.60
N LEU A 109 -5.46 5.86 1.74
CA LEU A 109 -4.59 5.57 0.59
C LEU A 109 -5.15 4.46 -0.30
N CYS A 110 -5.62 3.36 0.31
CA CYS A 110 -6.27 2.27 -0.43
C CYS A 110 -7.52 2.75 -1.15
N HIS A 111 -8.35 3.57 -0.50
CA HIS A 111 -9.56 4.13 -1.09
C HIS A 111 -9.28 5.02 -2.31
N VAL A 112 -8.24 5.86 -2.25
CA VAL A 112 -7.79 6.67 -3.39
C VAL A 112 -7.42 5.78 -4.58
N LEU A 113 -6.65 4.73 -4.35
CA LEU A 113 -6.25 3.78 -5.40
C LEU A 113 -7.44 2.97 -5.93
N GLU A 114 -8.32 2.50 -5.04
CA GLU A 114 -9.53 1.75 -5.41
C GLU A 114 -10.43 2.58 -6.31
N ASN A 115 -10.73 3.83 -5.93
CA ASN A 115 -11.54 4.73 -6.73
C ASN A 115 -10.94 4.91 -8.12
N LYS A 116 -9.62 5.07 -8.22
CA LYS A 116 -8.94 5.18 -9.50
C LYS A 116 -9.04 3.90 -10.34
N CYS A 117 -8.92 2.72 -9.73
CA CYS A 117 -9.14 1.45 -10.43
C CYS A 117 -10.56 1.35 -11.00
N ARG A 118 -11.57 1.83 -10.27
CA ARG A 118 -12.97 1.79 -10.70
C ARG A 118 -13.28 2.66 -11.92
N GLU A 119 -12.46 3.69 -12.19
CA GLU A 119 -12.55 4.50 -13.43
C GLU A 119 -12.20 3.66 -14.68
N TYR A 120 -11.47 2.56 -14.53
CA TYR A 120 -11.08 1.62 -15.59
C TYR A 120 -11.94 0.36 -15.61
N SER A 121 -13.24 0.46 -15.31
CA SER A 121 -14.16 -0.68 -15.18
C SER A 121 -14.29 -1.57 -16.42
N GLU A 122 -13.94 -1.06 -17.60
CA GLU A 122 -13.91 -1.85 -18.85
C GLU A 122 -12.64 -2.72 -18.96
N LEU A 123 -11.57 -2.38 -18.24
CA LEU A 123 -10.27 -3.08 -18.28
C LEU A 123 -9.96 -3.82 -16.99
N ILE A 124 -10.47 -3.36 -15.84
CA ILE A 124 -10.19 -3.94 -14.53
C ILE A 124 -11.42 -4.69 -14.01
N THR A 125 -11.29 -6.00 -13.88
CA THR A 125 -12.30 -6.89 -13.30
C THR A 125 -11.91 -7.26 -11.87
N TRP A 126 -12.85 -7.17 -10.94
CA TRP A 126 -12.66 -7.53 -9.53
C TRP A 126 -13.20 -8.93 -9.25
N GLN A 127 -12.37 -9.77 -8.65
CA GLN A 127 -12.71 -11.09 -8.17
C GLN A 127 -12.38 -11.17 -6.68
N MET A 128 -13.34 -10.77 -5.87
CA MET A 128 -13.27 -10.85 -4.41
C MET A 128 -13.53 -12.30 -3.94
N ASN A 129 -13.31 -12.60 -2.66
CA ASN A 129 -13.40 -13.94 -2.09
C ASN A 129 -12.57 -15.00 -2.84
N THR A 130 -11.47 -14.57 -3.48
CA THR A 130 -10.65 -15.45 -4.33
C THR A 130 -9.28 -15.67 -3.68
N ASP A 131 -9.10 -16.81 -3.05
CA ASP A 131 -7.86 -17.22 -2.40
C ASP A 131 -7.04 -18.12 -3.31
N ILE A 132 -5.90 -17.60 -3.77
CA ILE A 132 -5.01 -18.29 -4.72
C ILE A 132 -3.97 -19.08 -3.95
N GLN A 133 -3.84 -20.36 -4.31
CA GLN A 133 -3.00 -21.33 -3.62
C GLN A 133 -1.82 -21.79 -4.46
N THR A 134 -1.99 -21.88 -5.79
CA THR A 134 -0.97 -22.43 -6.68
C THR A 134 -0.95 -21.70 -8.01
N LEU A 135 0.23 -21.61 -8.61
CA LEU A 135 0.46 -21.14 -9.97
C LEU A 135 1.14 -22.24 -10.76
N GLU A 136 0.66 -22.49 -11.96
CA GLU A 136 1.25 -23.43 -12.91
C GLU A 136 1.63 -22.70 -14.18
N GLU A 137 2.94 -22.60 -14.44
CA GLU A 137 3.46 -21.94 -15.63
C GLU A 137 3.49 -22.91 -16.81
N THR A 138 3.03 -22.46 -17.95
CA THR A 138 3.18 -23.12 -19.25
C THR A 138 4.02 -22.27 -20.16
N SER A 139 4.25 -22.71 -21.42
CA SER A 139 4.99 -21.93 -22.42
C SER A 139 4.35 -20.57 -22.75
N ASP A 140 3.04 -20.48 -22.62
CA ASP A 140 2.25 -19.37 -23.17
C ASP A 140 1.40 -18.64 -22.12
N GLN A 141 1.10 -19.28 -21.00
CA GLN A 141 0.19 -18.75 -19.98
C GLN A 141 0.57 -19.21 -18.58
N VAL A 142 0.04 -18.52 -17.59
CA VAL A 142 0.08 -18.93 -16.17
C VAL A 142 -1.32 -19.29 -15.73
N ARG A 143 -1.49 -20.54 -15.32
CA ARG A 143 -2.73 -21.06 -14.75
C ARG A 143 -2.76 -20.76 -13.24
N VAL A 144 -3.83 -20.16 -12.80
CA VAL A 144 -4.01 -19.69 -11.41
C VAL A 144 -5.06 -20.57 -10.76
N LEU A 145 -4.68 -21.24 -9.67
CA LEU A 145 -5.50 -22.22 -8.98
C LEU A 145 -5.76 -21.80 -7.54
N GLY A 146 -6.98 -22.01 -7.09
CA GLY A 146 -7.40 -21.67 -5.73
C GLY A 146 -8.86 -21.92 -5.46
N THR A 147 -9.46 -21.07 -4.64
CA THR A 147 -10.90 -21.11 -4.36
C THR A 147 -11.51 -19.72 -4.52
N LYS A 148 -12.74 -19.65 -5.01
CA LYS A 148 -13.56 -18.45 -5.06
C LYS A 148 -14.93 -18.76 -4.47
N ASP A 149 -15.34 -17.98 -3.48
CA ASP A 149 -16.60 -18.21 -2.74
C ASP A 149 -16.73 -19.65 -2.19
N GLY A 150 -15.59 -20.31 -1.90
CA GLY A 150 -15.53 -21.70 -1.41
C GLY A 150 -15.55 -22.77 -2.51
N GLU A 151 -15.74 -22.40 -3.77
CA GLU A 151 -15.68 -23.30 -4.91
C GLU A 151 -14.30 -23.31 -5.57
N SER A 152 -14.00 -24.33 -6.37
CA SER A 152 -12.73 -24.44 -7.09
C SER A 152 -12.59 -23.31 -8.10
N PHE A 153 -11.46 -22.59 -8.04
CA PHE A 153 -11.07 -21.56 -8.98
C PHE A 153 -9.91 -22.04 -9.84
N ASP A 154 -10.06 -21.91 -11.16
CA ASP A 154 -9.07 -22.33 -12.14
C ASP A 154 -9.21 -21.44 -13.38
N GLN A 155 -8.23 -20.55 -13.59
CA GLN A 155 -8.23 -19.62 -14.71
C GLN A 155 -6.81 -19.40 -15.23
N ALA A 156 -6.66 -19.25 -16.54
CA ALA A 156 -5.39 -18.95 -17.20
C ALA A 156 -5.28 -17.47 -17.56
N PHE A 157 -4.06 -16.93 -17.46
CA PHE A 157 -3.73 -15.55 -17.76
C PHE A 157 -2.40 -15.48 -18.53
N ASP A 158 -2.21 -14.42 -19.33
CA ASP A 158 -0.95 -14.20 -20.05
C ASP A 158 0.21 -13.86 -19.11
N ALA A 159 -0.07 -13.22 -17.98
CA ALA A 159 0.89 -12.99 -16.91
C ALA A 159 0.20 -12.86 -15.56
N VAL A 160 0.96 -13.11 -14.48
CA VAL A 160 0.48 -13.00 -13.10
C VAL A 160 1.42 -12.15 -12.27
N ILE A 161 0.87 -11.20 -11.53
CA ILE A 161 1.60 -10.33 -10.61
C ILE A 161 1.19 -10.67 -9.18
N ILE A 162 2.14 -11.15 -8.39
CA ILE A 162 1.93 -11.53 -7.01
C ILE A 162 2.10 -10.28 -6.12
N ALA A 163 1.01 -9.73 -5.62
CA ALA A 163 0.94 -8.54 -4.79
C ALA A 163 0.19 -8.79 -3.45
N ASN A 164 0.11 -10.05 -3.01
CA ASN A 164 -0.65 -10.49 -1.83
C ASN A 164 0.09 -10.33 -0.48
N GLY A 165 1.13 -9.49 -0.47
CA GLY A 165 1.80 -9.03 0.73
C GLY A 165 2.90 -9.93 1.28
N ALA A 166 3.43 -9.54 2.44
CA ALA A 166 4.61 -10.16 3.04
C ALA A 166 4.41 -11.63 3.46
N ARG A 167 3.17 -12.04 3.68
CA ARG A 167 2.80 -13.43 4.06
C ARG A 167 2.45 -14.30 2.87
N SER A 168 2.81 -13.89 1.66
CA SER A 168 2.55 -14.66 0.45
C SER A 168 3.16 -16.06 0.51
N LEU A 169 2.34 -17.07 0.27
CA LEU A 169 2.78 -18.46 0.13
C LEU A 169 3.13 -18.80 -1.33
N LEU A 170 2.84 -17.90 -2.27
CA LEU A 170 3.12 -18.08 -3.71
C LEU A 170 4.58 -17.75 -4.08
N ARG A 171 5.37 -17.28 -3.13
CA ARG A 171 6.79 -16.99 -3.36
C ARG A 171 7.58 -18.28 -3.58
N PRO A 172 8.36 -18.42 -4.68
CA PRO A 172 9.20 -19.57 -4.92
C PRO A 172 10.14 -19.81 -3.74
N LYS A 173 10.18 -21.04 -3.20
CA LYS A 173 10.96 -21.36 -2.00
C LYS A 173 12.48 -21.18 -2.23
N GLU A 174 12.94 -21.41 -3.43
CA GLU A 174 14.34 -21.25 -3.84
C GLU A 174 14.82 -19.78 -3.83
N TRP A 175 13.90 -18.82 -3.85
CA TRP A 175 14.22 -17.40 -3.76
C TRP A 175 14.28 -16.89 -2.32
N VAL A 176 13.77 -17.68 -1.38
CA VAL A 176 13.71 -17.31 0.02
C VAL A 176 15.04 -17.65 0.70
N LYS A 177 15.85 -16.65 0.97
CA LYS A 177 17.11 -16.81 1.71
C LYS A 177 16.92 -16.77 3.23
N VAL A 178 16.02 -15.95 3.70
CA VAL A 178 15.69 -15.78 5.12
C VAL A 178 14.19 -15.57 5.25
N ASP A 179 13.54 -16.38 6.08
CA ASP A 179 12.14 -16.22 6.47
C ASP A 179 12.05 -16.47 7.99
N GLN A 180 12.16 -15.40 8.75
CA GLN A 180 12.15 -15.43 10.21
C GLN A 180 11.08 -14.50 10.75
N ALA A 181 10.34 -14.96 11.75
CA ALA A 181 9.43 -14.11 12.48
C ALA A 181 10.21 -12.98 13.17
N TYR A 182 9.79 -11.75 12.93
CA TYR A 182 10.38 -10.60 13.60
C TYR A 182 9.89 -10.56 15.06
N PRO A 183 10.80 -10.58 16.05
CA PRO A 183 10.43 -10.73 17.46
C PRO A 183 9.79 -9.48 18.08
N TRP A 184 9.83 -8.37 17.37
CA TRP A 184 9.26 -7.11 17.82
C TRP A 184 7.91 -6.86 17.16
N GLY A 185 6.99 -6.26 17.90
CA GLY A 185 5.69 -5.83 17.39
C GLY A 185 5.47 -4.36 17.64
N ALA A 186 4.48 -3.79 16.97
CA ALA A 186 3.97 -2.46 17.23
C ALA A 186 2.50 -2.51 17.61
N LYS A 187 2.12 -1.73 18.62
CA LYS A 187 0.72 -1.39 18.90
C LYS A 187 0.48 0.00 18.31
N TRP A 188 -0.66 0.19 17.70
CA TRP A 188 -1.01 1.46 17.10
C TRP A 188 -2.45 1.83 17.47
N THR A 189 -2.72 3.11 17.49
CA THR A 189 -4.04 3.69 17.60
C THR A 189 -4.11 4.96 16.81
N ILE A 190 -5.31 5.39 16.51
CA ILE A 190 -5.59 6.66 15.84
C ILE A 190 -6.26 7.55 16.87
N VAL A 191 -5.79 8.77 16.96
CA VAL A 191 -6.33 9.78 17.89
C VAL A 191 -6.56 11.08 17.12
N PRO A 192 -7.49 11.93 17.56
CA PRO A 192 -7.65 13.26 16.99
C PRO A 192 -6.36 14.07 17.11
N GLU A 193 -6.14 14.97 16.17
CA GLU A 193 -4.96 15.86 16.12
C GLU A 193 -4.78 16.62 17.45
N CYS A 194 -3.55 16.58 17.95
CA CYS A 194 -3.14 17.32 19.16
C CYS A 194 -2.40 18.58 18.75
N LEU A 195 -2.96 19.74 19.06
CA LEU A 195 -2.41 21.03 18.71
C LEU A 195 -1.12 21.42 19.49
N GLU A 196 -0.72 20.65 20.49
CA GLU A 196 0.50 20.88 21.26
C GLU A 196 1.79 20.41 20.56
N LEU A 197 1.65 19.60 19.51
CA LEU A 197 2.75 19.10 18.73
C LEU A 197 2.79 19.75 17.35
N ASP A 198 3.99 19.84 16.79
CA ASP A 198 4.16 20.28 15.41
C ASP A 198 3.57 19.21 14.46
N THR A 199 2.52 19.59 13.74
CA THR A 199 1.77 18.70 12.85
C THR A 199 2.44 18.49 11.49
N GLU A 200 3.62 19.06 11.25
CA GLU A 200 4.45 18.80 10.07
C GLU A 200 5.66 17.91 10.37
N ILE A 201 5.76 17.37 11.57
CA ILE A 201 6.89 16.56 12.02
C ILE A 201 6.42 15.18 12.47
N LEU A 202 7.13 14.14 12.08
CA LEU A 202 7.04 12.84 12.73
C LEU A 202 7.79 12.90 14.07
N HIS A 203 7.06 12.87 15.17
CA HIS A 203 7.65 12.84 16.50
C HIS A 203 7.95 11.41 16.94
N GLN A 204 9.14 11.16 17.47
CA GLN A 204 9.53 9.89 18.06
C GLN A 204 10.09 10.10 19.48
N PHE A 205 9.62 9.32 20.43
CA PHE A 205 10.05 9.31 21.81
C PHE A 205 10.68 7.95 22.11
N HIS A 206 11.94 7.95 22.50
CA HIS A 206 12.74 6.75 22.69
C HIS A 206 13.07 6.55 24.16
N ASP A 207 12.67 5.43 24.75
CA ASP A 207 13.18 4.98 26.04
C ASP A 207 14.25 3.90 25.78
N ARG A 208 15.49 4.36 25.58
CA ARG A 208 16.64 3.51 25.23
C ARG A 208 16.31 2.65 24.00
N SER A 209 16.71 1.37 24.04
CA SER A 209 16.36 0.38 23.01
C SER A 209 15.12 -0.45 23.34
N LYS A 210 14.39 -0.10 24.41
CA LYS A 210 13.28 -0.93 24.91
C LYS A 210 11.95 -0.56 24.32
N MET A 211 11.69 0.72 24.12
CA MET A 211 10.41 1.22 23.63
C MET A 211 10.62 2.47 22.75
N MET A 212 9.85 2.57 21.71
CA MET A 212 9.73 3.77 20.90
C MET A 212 8.23 4.07 20.71
N MET A 213 7.84 5.30 20.94
CA MET A 213 6.52 5.82 20.60
C MET A 213 6.67 6.78 19.42
N GLY A 214 5.93 6.57 18.35
CA GLY A 214 5.85 7.47 17.21
C GLY A 214 4.51 8.15 17.14
N ILE A 215 4.49 9.46 16.87
CA ILE A 215 3.29 10.24 16.59
C ILE A 215 3.45 10.79 15.18
N LEU A 216 2.60 10.32 14.27
CA LEU A 216 2.61 10.68 12.87
C LEU A 216 1.30 11.39 12.52
N PRO A 217 1.33 12.63 12.04
CA PRO A 217 0.16 13.24 11.43
C PRO A 217 -0.29 12.43 10.19
N THR A 218 -1.56 12.06 10.10
CA THR A 218 -2.05 11.16 9.04
C THR A 218 -3.18 11.76 8.19
N GLY A 219 -3.48 13.04 8.40
CA GLY A 219 -4.48 13.74 7.61
C GLY A 219 -5.91 13.34 8.00
N THR A 220 -6.75 13.04 7.04
CA THR A 220 -8.18 12.80 7.24
C THR A 220 -8.59 11.39 6.87
N VAL A 221 -9.65 10.88 7.47
CA VAL A 221 -10.28 9.62 7.04
C VAL A 221 -11.27 9.85 5.91
N PRO A 222 -11.50 8.87 5.02
CA PRO A 222 -12.33 9.04 3.82
C PRO A 222 -13.75 9.51 4.13
N HIS A 223 -14.33 9.05 5.25
CA HIS A 223 -15.73 9.32 5.62
C HIS A 223 -15.89 10.49 6.59
N GLU A 224 -14.80 11.02 7.13
CA GLU A 224 -14.80 12.15 8.07
C GLU A 224 -13.73 13.20 7.70
N PRO A 225 -13.89 13.89 6.55
CA PRO A 225 -12.85 14.79 6.03
C PRO A 225 -12.60 16.03 6.88
N LYS A 226 -13.42 16.27 7.91
CA LYS A 226 -13.25 17.40 8.85
C LYS A 226 -12.41 17.03 10.07
N GLN A 227 -12.21 15.73 10.34
CA GLN A 227 -11.41 15.27 11.44
C GLN A 227 -10.00 14.98 10.98
N ARG A 228 -9.03 15.73 11.46
CA ARG A 228 -7.60 15.44 11.27
C ARG A 228 -7.11 14.48 12.36
N LEU A 229 -6.19 13.61 11.96
CA LEU A 229 -5.64 12.55 12.77
C LEU A 229 -4.11 12.62 12.79
#